data_3c5ff3731592748472209ed5a64d3a4e
#
_entry.id   3c5ff3731592748472209ed5a64d3a4e
#
_cell.length_a   1.000
_cell.length_b   1.000
_cell.length_c   1.000
_cell.angle_alpha   90.00
_cell.angle_beta   90.00
_cell.angle_gamma   90.00
#
_symmetry.space_group_name_H-M   'P 1'
#
loop_
_entity.id
_entity.type
_entity.pdbx_description
1 polymer ?
#
loop_
_entity_poly.entity_id
_entity_poly.type
_entity_poly.pdbx_seq_one_letter_code
_entity_poly.pdbx_strand_id
1 'polypeptide(L)'
;MKTYIGVDLGGTNVRVAKVDETGAILQIVKEPTEIGKGVEQVVSKIISMIERIEGYEAVAGIGMGVPGPVDTKNGKMILATNLPGFEGYPIASRIEEHFHVPTFLDNDVNVAGMGEALQGAGKGKDIVYYVTISTGIGGALVVNQKAVSYTHLTLPT
;
A
#
# COMPACT_ATOMS: atom_id res chain seq x y z
N MET A 1 10.84 16.34 -12.19
CA MET A 1 9.78 16.01 -11.20
C MET A 1 9.72 14.49 -11.08
N LYS A 2 9.95 13.95 -9.89
CA LYS A 2 9.89 12.50 -9.67
C LYS A 2 8.41 12.06 -9.58
N THR A 3 8.15 10.88 -10.12
CA THR A 3 6.83 10.25 -10.02
C THR A 3 6.97 8.86 -9.41
N TYR A 4 5.89 8.36 -8.84
CA TYR A 4 5.82 7.10 -8.12
C TYR A 4 4.52 6.38 -8.48
N ILE A 5 4.50 5.06 -8.30
CA ILE A 5 3.27 4.28 -8.35
C ILE A 5 2.83 3.95 -6.93
N GLY A 6 1.55 4.16 -6.65
CA GLY A 6 0.86 3.65 -5.46
C GLY A 6 -0.07 2.50 -5.85
N VAL A 7 -0.01 1.41 -5.12
CA VAL A 7 -0.91 0.25 -5.27
C VAL A 7 -1.68 0.06 -3.97
N ASP A 8 -3.01 0.08 -4.04
CA ASP A 8 -3.91 -0.26 -2.95
C ASP A 8 -4.57 -1.61 -3.28
N LEU A 9 -4.10 -2.67 -2.64
CA LEU A 9 -4.57 -4.03 -2.86
C LEU A 9 -5.54 -4.45 -1.77
N GLY A 10 -6.82 -4.42 -2.06
CA GLY A 10 -7.86 -4.95 -1.19
C GLY A 10 -8.42 -6.28 -1.67
N GLY A 11 -9.18 -6.96 -0.83
CA GLY A 11 -9.83 -8.24 -1.18
C GLY A 11 -10.87 -8.13 -2.30
N THR A 12 -11.48 -6.96 -2.48
CA THR A 12 -12.52 -6.73 -3.50
C THR A 12 -12.00 -5.97 -4.72
N ASN A 13 -11.21 -4.95 -4.49
CA ASN A 13 -10.68 -4.09 -5.55
C ASN A 13 -9.18 -3.87 -5.36
N VAL A 14 -8.51 -3.68 -6.48
CA VAL A 14 -7.15 -3.15 -6.56
C VAL A 14 -7.17 -1.81 -7.27
N ARG A 15 -6.41 -0.85 -6.74
CA ARG A 15 -6.19 0.48 -7.35
C ARG A 15 -4.72 0.67 -7.60
N VAL A 16 -4.40 1.27 -8.74
CA VAL A 16 -3.05 1.68 -9.11
C VAL A 16 -3.11 3.15 -9.47
N ALA A 17 -2.26 3.95 -8.86
CA ALA A 17 -2.20 5.38 -9.14
C ALA A 17 -0.76 5.83 -9.41
N LYS A 18 -0.60 6.76 -10.34
CA LYS A 18 0.64 7.53 -10.50
C LYS A 18 0.51 8.82 -9.72
N VAL A 19 1.51 9.10 -8.91
CA VAL A 19 1.57 10.30 -8.09
C VAL A 19 2.90 11.03 -8.32
N ASP A 20 2.90 12.33 -8.17
CA ASP A 20 4.13 13.11 -8.17
C ASP A 20 4.71 13.27 -6.76
N GLU A 21 5.87 13.91 -6.67
CA GLU A 21 6.57 14.17 -5.39
C GLU A 21 5.82 15.11 -4.45
N THR A 22 4.76 15.78 -4.92
CA THR A 22 3.89 16.62 -4.09
C THR A 22 2.70 15.83 -3.53
N GLY A 23 2.51 14.57 -3.97
CA GLY A 23 1.38 13.73 -3.62
C GLY A 23 0.15 13.94 -4.51
N ALA A 24 0.25 14.73 -5.58
CA ALA A 24 -0.83 14.88 -6.54
C ALA A 24 -1.02 13.60 -7.37
N ILE A 25 -2.27 13.14 -7.48
CA ILE A 25 -2.62 11.97 -8.30
C ILE A 25 -2.70 12.42 -9.76
N LEU A 26 -1.84 11.87 -10.60
CA LEU A 26 -1.76 12.16 -12.03
C LEU A 26 -2.64 11.24 -12.88
N GLN A 27 -2.72 9.98 -12.47
CA GLN A 27 -3.55 8.97 -13.13
C GLN A 27 -3.96 7.91 -12.11
N ILE A 28 -5.14 7.31 -12.28
CA ILE A 28 -5.62 6.21 -11.45
C ILE A 28 -6.36 5.18 -12.29
N VAL A 29 -6.13 3.91 -12.00
CA VAL A 29 -6.84 2.76 -12.57
C VAL A 29 -7.38 1.91 -11.42
N LYS A 30 -8.61 1.45 -11.53
CA LYS A 30 -9.27 0.59 -10.54
C LYS A 30 -9.90 -0.61 -11.21
N GLU A 31 -9.67 -1.80 -10.64
CA GLU A 31 -10.28 -3.05 -11.09
C GLU A 31 -10.68 -3.95 -9.92
N PRO A 32 -11.59 -4.92 -10.13
CA PRO A 32 -11.83 -5.98 -9.17
C PRO A 32 -10.56 -6.80 -8.94
N THR A 33 -10.26 -7.16 -7.69
CA THR A 33 -9.10 -7.99 -7.34
C THR A 33 -9.21 -9.40 -7.93
N GLU A 34 -10.43 -9.98 -7.93
CA GLU A 34 -10.70 -11.34 -8.42
C GLU A 34 -9.85 -12.40 -7.70
N ILE A 35 -9.72 -12.28 -6.39
CA ILE A 35 -8.85 -13.13 -5.56
C ILE A 35 -9.06 -14.63 -5.75
N GLY A 36 -10.27 -15.05 -6.14
CA GLY A 36 -10.60 -16.45 -6.46
C GLY A 36 -9.83 -17.04 -7.65
N LYS A 37 -9.17 -16.20 -8.46
CA LYS A 37 -8.30 -16.65 -9.55
C LYS A 37 -6.89 -17.04 -9.10
N GLY A 38 -6.56 -16.82 -7.83
CA GLY A 38 -5.26 -17.15 -7.24
C GLY A 38 -4.25 -16.01 -7.28
N VAL A 39 -3.22 -16.14 -6.45
CA VAL A 39 -2.20 -15.08 -6.19
C VAL A 39 -1.49 -14.64 -7.47
N GLU A 40 -1.01 -15.58 -8.28
CA GLU A 40 -0.26 -15.26 -9.50
C GLU A 40 -1.10 -14.46 -10.51
N GLN A 41 -2.41 -14.73 -10.60
CA GLN A 41 -3.30 -13.98 -11.46
C GLN A 41 -3.54 -12.55 -10.95
N VAL A 42 -3.64 -12.38 -9.62
CA VAL A 42 -3.77 -11.05 -9.01
C VAL A 42 -2.48 -10.24 -9.22
N VAL A 43 -1.31 -10.86 -9.03
CA VAL A 43 -0.01 -10.19 -9.25
C VAL A 43 0.16 -9.81 -10.71
N SER A 44 -0.16 -10.71 -11.65
CA SER A 44 -0.13 -10.41 -13.10
C SER A 44 -1.07 -9.28 -13.47
N LYS A 45 -2.25 -9.20 -12.83
CA LYS A 45 -3.19 -8.09 -13.01
C LYS A 45 -2.58 -6.77 -12.52
N ILE A 46 -1.97 -6.74 -11.32
CA ILE A 46 -1.32 -5.54 -10.78
C ILE A 46 -0.24 -5.06 -11.77
N ILE A 47 0.60 -5.96 -12.25
CA ILE A 47 1.63 -5.65 -13.26
C ILE A 47 0.98 -5.01 -14.49
N SER A 48 -0.01 -5.65 -15.09
CA SER A 48 -0.73 -5.11 -16.24
C SER A 48 -1.39 -3.76 -15.99
N MET A 49 -1.91 -3.52 -14.78
CA MET A 49 -2.48 -2.22 -14.40
C MET A 49 -1.41 -1.14 -14.33
N ILE A 50 -0.22 -1.45 -13.80
CA ILE A 50 0.92 -0.52 -13.75
C ILE A 50 1.38 -0.19 -15.18
N GLU A 51 1.51 -1.18 -16.06
CA GLU A 51 1.92 -1.02 -17.45
C GLU A 51 0.97 -0.14 -18.29
N ARG A 52 -0.28 0.03 -17.84
CA ARG A 52 -1.25 0.95 -18.49
C ARG A 52 -1.17 2.40 -17.98
N ILE A 53 -0.33 2.65 -16.97
CA ILE A 53 -0.06 4.00 -16.48
C ILE A 53 0.93 4.68 -17.44
N GLU A 54 0.59 5.83 -17.97
CA GLU A 54 1.47 6.57 -18.88
C GLU A 54 2.81 6.93 -18.21
N GLY A 55 3.91 6.54 -18.83
CA GLY A 55 5.28 6.79 -18.37
C GLY A 55 5.61 6.04 -17.06
N TYR A 56 5.08 4.84 -16.89
CA TYR A 56 5.40 3.98 -15.74
C TYR A 56 6.87 3.58 -15.71
N GLU A 57 7.54 3.54 -16.87
CA GLU A 57 8.96 3.17 -17.01
C GLU A 57 9.92 4.16 -16.35
N ALA A 58 9.45 5.39 -16.10
CA ALA A 58 10.26 6.47 -15.53
C ALA A 58 9.94 6.77 -14.06
N VAL A 59 9.17 5.92 -13.37
CA VAL A 59 8.84 6.12 -11.96
C VAL A 59 10.04 5.81 -11.07
N ALA A 60 10.15 6.53 -9.96
CA ALA A 60 11.27 6.38 -9.02
C ALA A 60 11.09 5.25 -8.02
N GLY A 61 9.90 4.67 -7.90
CA GLY A 61 9.58 3.58 -7.01
C GLY A 61 8.09 3.26 -6.96
N ILE A 62 7.77 2.14 -6.31
CA ILE A 62 6.41 1.64 -6.13
C ILE A 62 6.14 1.46 -4.63
N GLY A 63 5.02 1.98 -4.14
CA GLY A 63 4.52 1.75 -2.79
C GLY A 63 3.23 0.95 -2.82
N MET A 64 3.11 -0.05 -1.95
CA MET A 64 1.93 -0.91 -1.89
C MET A 64 1.31 -0.87 -0.50
N GLY A 65 0.01 -0.61 -0.44
CA GLY A 65 -0.82 -0.78 0.76
C GLY A 65 -1.62 -2.09 0.66
N VAL A 66 -1.55 -2.92 1.70
CA VAL A 66 -2.27 -4.19 1.75
C VAL A 66 -2.94 -4.37 3.12
N PRO A 67 -4.07 -5.12 3.22
CA PRO A 67 -4.72 -5.38 4.49
C PRO A 67 -3.90 -6.34 5.38
N GLY A 68 -4.04 -6.18 6.68
CA GLY A 68 -3.45 -7.07 7.69
C GLY A 68 -2.00 -6.73 8.05
N PRO A 69 -1.41 -7.52 8.96
CA PRO A 69 -0.03 -7.33 9.38
C PRO A 69 0.95 -7.71 8.27
N VAL A 70 1.98 -6.89 8.11
CA VAL A 70 3.01 -7.05 7.07
C VAL A 70 4.41 -7.11 7.67
N ASP A 71 5.28 -7.86 7.02
CA ASP A 71 6.72 -7.80 7.21
C ASP A 71 7.27 -6.80 6.18
N THR A 72 7.36 -5.55 6.59
CA THR A 72 7.81 -4.46 5.71
C THR A 72 9.25 -4.64 5.24
N LYS A 73 10.09 -5.31 6.03
CA LYS A 73 11.49 -5.57 5.72
C LYS A 73 11.64 -6.56 4.57
N ASN A 74 10.80 -7.61 4.55
CA ASN A 74 10.84 -8.66 3.53
C ASN A 74 9.74 -8.50 2.47
N GLY A 75 8.94 -7.44 2.53
CA GLY A 75 7.94 -7.09 1.53
C GLY A 75 6.84 -8.14 1.34
N LYS A 76 6.33 -8.73 2.44
CA LYS A 76 5.32 -9.79 2.41
C LYS A 76 4.27 -9.64 3.50
N MET A 77 3.11 -10.21 3.27
CA MET A 77 2.03 -10.25 4.25
C MET A 77 2.31 -11.37 5.26
N ILE A 78 2.12 -11.08 6.56
CA ILE A 78 2.23 -12.07 7.64
C ILE A 78 0.93 -12.86 7.74
N LEU A 79 -0.20 -12.15 7.66
CA LEU A 79 -1.55 -12.71 7.66
C LEU A 79 -2.40 -11.99 6.62
N ALA A 80 -3.15 -12.73 5.83
CA ALA A 80 -3.90 -12.19 4.68
C ALA A 80 -5.35 -12.70 4.66
N THR A 81 -6.10 -12.48 5.74
CA THR A 81 -7.48 -13.00 5.90
C THR A 81 -8.39 -12.69 4.69
N ASN A 82 -8.25 -11.50 4.10
CA ASN A 82 -9.05 -11.07 2.95
C ASN A 82 -8.36 -11.30 1.59
N LEU A 83 -7.15 -11.85 1.60
CA LEU A 83 -6.33 -12.15 0.42
C LEU A 83 -5.71 -13.55 0.54
N PRO A 84 -6.53 -14.62 0.54
CA PRO A 84 -6.05 -15.97 0.74
C PRO A 84 -4.95 -16.34 -0.26
N GLY A 85 -3.89 -16.96 0.25
CA GLY A 85 -2.71 -17.36 -0.51
C GLY A 85 -1.58 -16.31 -0.54
N PHE A 86 -1.82 -15.09 -0.04
CA PHE A 86 -0.78 -14.06 0.03
C PHE A 86 0.09 -14.15 1.29
N GLU A 87 -0.25 -15.01 2.28
CA GLU A 87 0.59 -15.22 3.46
C GLU A 87 1.99 -15.70 3.05
N GLY A 88 3.00 -14.93 3.41
CA GLY A 88 4.40 -15.23 3.09
C GLY A 88 4.78 -15.06 1.61
N TYR A 89 3.84 -14.75 0.72
CA TYR A 89 4.14 -14.50 -0.70
C TYR A 89 4.96 -13.21 -0.85
N PRO A 90 6.10 -13.25 -1.57
CA PRO A 90 7.02 -12.11 -1.68
C PRO A 90 6.56 -11.08 -2.73
N ILE A 91 5.38 -10.49 -2.53
CA ILE A 91 4.74 -9.63 -3.53
C ILE A 91 5.61 -8.43 -3.91
N ALA A 92 6.25 -7.77 -2.93
CA ALA A 92 7.09 -6.62 -3.21
C ALA A 92 8.28 -7.00 -4.10
N SER A 93 8.96 -8.10 -3.80
CA SER A 93 10.09 -8.59 -4.63
C SER A 93 9.64 -8.96 -6.03
N ARG A 94 8.47 -9.57 -6.18
CA ARG A 94 7.92 -9.92 -7.51
C ARG A 94 7.66 -8.70 -8.38
N ILE A 95 7.14 -7.64 -7.79
CA ILE A 95 6.89 -6.36 -8.48
C ILE A 95 8.23 -5.65 -8.78
N GLU A 96 9.14 -5.62 -7.80
CA GLU A 96 10.47 -5.03 -7.95
C GLU A 96 11.28 -5.70 -9.06
N GLU A 97 11.29 -7.05 -9.11
CA GLU A 97 11.95 -7.83 -10.17
C GLU A 97 11.40 -7.53 -11.57
N HIS A 98 10.09 -7.27 -11.68
CA HIS A 98 9.47 -6.99 -12.97
C HIS A 98 9.77 -5.56 -13.47
N PHE A 99 9.66 -4.56 -12.59
CA PHE A 99 9.80 -3.15 -12.98
C PHE A 99 11.20 -2.58 -12.77
N HIS A 100 12.08 -3.28 -12.07
CA HIS A 100 13.45 -2.86 -11.75
C HIS A 100 13.52 -1.51 -11.00
N VAL A 101 12.52 -1.22 -10.17
CA VAL A 101 12.46 -0.05 -9.29
C VAL A 101 12.16 -0.46 -7.86
N PRO A 102 12.68 0.26 -6.85
CA PRO A 102 12.44 -0.06 -5.44
C PRO A 102 10.95 -0.19 -5.15
N THR A 103 10.56 -1.30 -4.52
CA THR A 103 9.16 -1.59 -4.19
C THR A 103 9.02 -1.82 -2.69
N PHE A 104 8.09 -1.08 -2.06
CA PHE A 104 7.83 -1.12 -0.63
C PHE A 104 6.40 -1.56 -0.35
N LEU A 105 6.24 -2.31 0.74
CA LEU A 105 4.94 -2.81 1.21
C LEU A 105 4.69 -2.34 2.64
N ASP A 106 3.49 -1.82 2.91
CA ASP A 106 3.03 -1.55 4.27
C ASP A 106 1.53 -1.86 4.41
N ASN A 107 1.04 -1.84 5.64
CA ASN A 107 -0.37 -1.99 5.93
C ASN A 107 -1.17 -0.81 5.33
N ASP A 108 -2.34 -1.10 4.75
CA ASP A 108 -3.21 -0.12 4.09
C ASP A 108 -3.63 1.04 5.02
N VAL A 109 -3.88 0.76 6.31
CA VAL A 109 -4.23 1.79 7.30
C VAL A 109 -3.03 2.68 7.61
N ASN A 110 -1.81 2.10 7.68
CA ASN A 110 -0.59 2.88 7.86
C ASN A 110 -0.35 3.81 6.65
N VAL A 111 -0.51 3.28 5.44
CA VAL A 111 -0.36 4.06 4.19
C VAL A 111 -1.38 5.19 4.14
N ALA A 112 -2.65 4.92 4.49
CA ALA A 112 -3.69 5.94 4.55
C ALA A 112 -3.39 7.01 5.61
N GLY A 113 -2.96 6.60 6.81
CA GLY A 113 -2.56 7.51 7.88
C GLY A 113 -1.38 8.40 7.49
N MET A 114 -0.40 7.86 6.77
CA MET A 114 0.70 8.63 6.20
C MET A 114 0.21 9.64 5.16
N GLY A 115 -0.71 9.24 4.28
CA GLY A 115 -1.33 10.13 3.30
C GLY A 115 -2.02 11.32 3.98
N GLU A 116 -2.81 11.08 5.02
CA GLU A 116 -3.49 12.11 5.80
C GLU A 116 -2.51 13.03 6.55
N ALA A 117 -1.43 12.48 7.08
CA ALA A 117 -0.41 13.25 7.79
C ALA A 117 0.39 14.16 6.86
N LEU A 118 0.65 13.72 5.63
CA LEU A 118 1.49 14.44 4.67
C LEU A 118 0.69 15.41 3.79
N GLN A 119 -0.52 15.03 3.37
CA GLN A 119 -1.30 15.75 2.37
C GLN A 119 -2.75 16.04 2.76
N GLY A 120 -3.25 15.38 3.81
CA GLY A 120 -4.63 15.50 4.26
C GLY A 120 -4.81 16.39 5.50
N ALA A 121 -5.78 16.05 6.34
CA ALA A 121 -6.17 16.80 7.52
C ALA A 121 -5.06 16.92 8.59
N GLY A 122 -4.09 16.01 8.57
CA GLY A 122 -2.93 16.01 9.48
C GLY A 122 -1.74 16.83 9.01
N LYS A 123 -1.81 17.48 7.85
CA LYS A 123 -0.67 18.22 7.28
C LYS A 123 -0.15 19.30 8.22
N GLY A 124 1.16 19.27 8.48
CA GLY A 124 1.84 20.20 9.37
C GLY A 124 1.68 19.90 10.86
N LYS A 125 1.15 18.73 11.22
CA LYS A 125 1.07 18.27 12.61
C LYS A 125 2.21 17.28 12.91
N ASP A 126 2.79 17.40 14.10
CA ASP A 126 3.87 16.51 14.56
C ASP A 126 3.36 15.09 14.88
N ILE A 127 2.11 15.01 15.36
CA ILE A 127 1.45 13.74 15.72
C ILE A 127 0.08 13.69 15.05
N VAL A 128 -0.15 12.62 14.29
CA VAL A 128 -1.43 12.34 13.64
C VAL A 128 -1.85 10.92 14.01
N TYR A 129 -3.04 10.79 14.58
CA TYR A 129 -3.69 9.50 14.79
C TYR A 129 -4.84 9.36 13.78
N TYR A 130 -4.67 8.44 12.86
CA TYR A 130 -5.66 8.11 11.84
C TYR A 130 -6.50 6.92 12.28
N VAL A 131 -7.81 7.03 12.15
CA VAL A 131 -8.75 5.93 12.43
C VAL A 131 -9.61 5.68 11.21
N THR A 132 -9.72 4.45 10.80
CA THR A 132 -10.67 4.00 9.77
C THR A 132 -11.71 3.08 10.38
N ILE A 133 -12.97 3.28 9.99
CA ILE A 133 -14.11 2.43 10.36
C ILE A 133 -14.76 1.99 9.05
N SER A 134 -14.67 0.70 8.74
CA SER A 134 -15.21 0.10 7.52
C SER A 134 -15.70 -1.30 7.86
N THR A 135 -15.26 -2.35 7.17
CA THR A 135 -15.52 -3.75 7.53
C THR A 135 -14.96 -4.09 8.91
N GLY A 136 -13.90 -3.41 9.32
CA GLY A 136 -13.29 -3.46 10.65
C GLY A 136 -12.93 -2.05 11.13
N ILE A 137 -12.25 -1.99 12.27
CA ILE A 137 -11.67 -0.76 12.82
C ILE A 137 -10.16 -0.88 12.71
N GLY A 138 -9.51 0.11 12.12
CA GLY A 138 -8.06 0.21 12.02
C GLY A 138 -7.57 1.57 12.50
N GLY A 139 -6.32 1.63 12.94
CA GLY A 139 -5.68 2.88 13.34
C GLY A 139 -4.21 2.91 12.95
N ALA A 140 -3.71 4.09 12.61
CA ALA A 140 -2.31 4.36 12.36
C ALA A 140 -1.87 5.59 13.16
N LEU A 141 -0.69 5.50 13.75
CA LEU A 141 -0.03 6.62 14.42
C LEU A 141 1.11 7.09 13.55
N VAL A 142 1.14 8.38 13.25
CA VAL A 142 2.22 9.04 12.52
C VAL A 142 2.84 10.10 13.43
N VAL A 143 4.14 10.00 13.64
CA VAL A 143 4.91 10.94 14.47
C VAL A 143 6.05 11.51 13.64
N ASN A 144 6.14 12.83 13.58
CA ASN A 144 7.16 13.54 12.80
C ASN A 144 7.25 13.00 11.35
N GLN A 145 6.09 12.84 10.70
CA GLN A 145 5.94 12.35 9.33
C GLN A 145 6.47 10.91 9.09
N LYS A 146 6.50 10.09 10.15
CA LYS A 146 6.87 8.67 10.06
C LYS A 146 5.77 7.82 10.69
N ALA A 147 5.31 6.81 9.98
CA ALA A 147 4.40 5.83 10.56
C ALA A 147 5.11 5.08 11.69
N VAL A 148 4.44 4.96 12.82
CA VAL A 148 4.90 4.14 13.94
C VAL A 148 4.49 2.71 13.64
N SER A 149 5.40 1.94 13.05
CA SER A 149 5.18 0.53 12.77
C SER A 149 5.18 -0.24 14.07
N TYR A 150 4.01 -0.80 14.40
CA TYR A 150 3.78 -1.77 15.45
C TYR A 150 4.38 -1.42 16.83
N THR A 151 3.69 -0.60 17.57
CA THR A 151 3.78 -0.60 19.01
C THR A 151 2.79 -1.64 19.53
N HIS A 152 3.23 -2.55 20.42
CA HIS A 152 2.33 -3.38 21.18
C HIS A 152 1.40 -2.48 22.01
N LEU A 153 0.18 -2.28 21.54
CA LEU A 153 -0.89 -1.82 22.39
C LEU A 153 -1.33 -3.01 23.24
N THR A 154 -0.58 -3.31 24.28
CA THR A 154 -1.10 -4.08 25.39
C THR A 154 -2.06 -3.17 26.14
N LEU A 155 -3.35 -3.38 25.95
CA LEU A 155 -4.32 -2.85 26.89
C LEU A 155 -4.01 -3.47 28.25
N PRO A 156 -3.80 -2.69 29.32
CA PRO A 156 -3.69 -3.24 30.65
C PRO A 156 -5.00 -3.95 30.98
N THR A 157 -4.92 -5.24 31.23
CA THR A 157 -6.03 -6.03 31.81
C THR A 157 -6.20 -5.66 33.26
#